data_fb73c43ececa74a48b3659eecede39e5
#
_entry.id   fb73c43ececa74a48b3659eecede39e5
#
_cell.length_a   1.000
_cell.length_b   1.000
_cell.length_c   1.000
_cell.angle_alpha   90.00
_cell.angle_beta   90.00
_cell.angle_gamma   90.00
#
_symmetry.space_group_name_H-M   'P 1'
#
loop_
_entity.id
_entity.type
_entity.pdbx_description
1 polymer ?
#
loop_
_entity_poly.entity_id
_entity_poly.type
_entity_poly.pdbx_seq_one_letter_code
_entity_poly.pdbx_strand_id
1 'polypeptide(L)'
;VVYPYDGLSLADSPLGYVDQGDDKKEEMFLKLQEYLLSDEAQNEIQRTGRRSGYTGISEENRDVFRTDWGLQPDRVLSPIRMPAADVLQECLNMYQTDFKKPSLSVYCLDYSGSMEGEGNEQLVNAMEQLLIQENARQNYLQASEDEVNILIPFSGSVIDTYTAVGAGSEIENLYDTVRKQEVGGGTDMYKAAIQGLSMLKEYDLSQYTPAIILLTDGQSGGSFEDFTQAYEELGAEVPVFSIMFGDADETQLQQLADYTNARVFDGRENLTEAFRSVRGYN
;
A
#
# COMPACT_ATOMS: atom_id res chain seq x y z
N VAL A 1 -7.08 14.56 -22.96
CA VAL A 1 -8.07 14.67 -21.86
C VAL A 1 -9.46 14.34 -22.39
N VAL A 2 -10.26 13.60 -21.62
CA VAL A 2 -11.65 13.27 -21.94
C VAL A 2 -12.55 13.89 -20.88
N TYR A 3 -13.61 14.54 -21.33
CA TYR A 3 -14.64 15.10 -20.44
C TYR A 3 -15.91 14.25 -20.59
N PRO A 4 -16.27 13.42 -19.59
CA PRO A 4 -17.49 12.64 -19.64
C PRO A 4 -18.74 13.53 -19.78
N TYR A 5 -19.74 12.98 -20.46
CA TYR A 5 -21.01 13.70 -20.67
C TYR A 5 -21.78 13.95 -19.37
N ASP A 6 -21.75 12.97 -18.47
CA ASP A 6 -22.51 13.01 -17.22
C ASP A 6 -21.90 13.91 -16.14
N GLY A 7 -20.69 14.43 -16.39
CA GLY A 7 -19.95 15.26 -15.46
C GLY A 7 -18.64 14.64 -15.01
N LEU A 8 -17.99 15.25 -14.03
CA LEU A 8 -16.67 14.90 -13.53
C LEU A 8 -16.74 14.61 -12.03
N SER A 9 -15.96 13.63 -11.58
CA SER A 9 -15.58 13.56 -10.19
C SER A 9 -14.56 14.65 -9.92
N LEU A 10 -14.90 15.60 -9.06
CA LEU A 10 -14.04 16.74 -8.72
C LEU A 10 -13.37 16.45 -7.39
N ALA A 11 -12.03 16.44 -7.41
CA ALA A 11 -11.23 16.41 -6.19
C ALA A 11 -11.00 17.86 -5.76
N ASP A 12 -11.68 18.28 -4.72
CA ASP A 12 -11.43 19.53 -4.04
C ASP A 12 -10.49 19.31 -2.84
N SER A 13 -9.87 20.37 -2.37
CA SER A 13 -8.96 20.33 -1.22
C SER A 13 -9.51 21.31 -0.18
N PRO A 14 -10.51 20.90 0.61
CA PRO A 14 -11.12 21.78 1.59
C PRO A 14 -10.14 22.09 2.72
N LEU A 15 -10.12 23.34 3.17
CA LEU A 15 -9.43 23.78 4.37
C LEU A 15 -10.43 23.83 5.53
N GLY A 16 -10.19 22.99 6.54
CA GLY A 16 -11.02 22.94 7.75
C GLY A 16 -10.24 23.39 8.99
N TYR A 17 -10.93 24.01 9.93
CA TYR A 17 -10.43 24.34 11.25
C TYR A 17 -11.10 23.47 12.31
N VAL A 18 -10.28 22.85 13.15
CA VAL A 18 -10.77 22.13 14.33
C VAL A 18 -10.59 23.05 15.52
N ASP A 19 -11.70 23.60 16.02
CA ASP A 19 -11.69 24.51 17.15
C ASP A 19 -11.26 23.77 18.43
N GLN A 20 -10.21 24.29 19.06
CA GLN A 20 -9.64 23.79 20.33
C GLN A 20 -9.79 24.83 21.47
N GLY A 21 -10.58 25.88 21.26
CA GLY A 21 -10.76 26.96 22.22
C GLY A 21 -9.55 27.89 22.33
N ASP A 22 -8.74 28.03 21.27
CA ASP A 22 -7.56 28.91 21.20
C ASP A 22 -7.79 30.02 20.18
N ASP A 23 -8.21 31.20 20.65
CA ASP A 23 -8.52 32.36 19.82
C ASP A 23 -7.35 32.79 18.89
N LYS A 24 -6.10 32.56 19.31
CA LYS A 24 -4.92 32.91 18.49
C LYS A 24 -4.76 31.98 17.31
N LYS A 25 -5.06 30.70 17.50
CA LYS A 25 -5.03 29.72 16.42
C LYS A 25 -6.16 29.97 15.43
N GLU A 26 -7.34 30.33 15.93
CA GLU A 26 -8.46 30.71 15.08
C GLU A 26 -8.13 31.94 14.24
N GLU A 27 -7.59 33.02 14.86
CA GLU A 27 -7.16 34.22 14.14
C GLU A 27 -6.12 33.90 13.05
N MET A 28 -5.16 33.01 13.34
CA MET A 28 -4.15 32.58 12.37
C MET A 28 -4.80 31.79 11.22
N PHE A 29 -5.72 30.89 11.52
CA PHE A 29 -6.47 30.15 10.51
C PHE A 29 -7.25 31.08 9.58
N LEU A 30 -7.94 32.07 10.12
CA LEU A 30 -8.68 33.06 9.32
C LEU A 30 -7.76 33.85 8.38
N LYS A 31 -6.57 34.24 8.84
CA LYS A 31 -5.58 34.91 7.99
C LYS A 31 -5.07 33.98 6.87
N LEU A 32 -4.85 32.70 7.17
CA LEU A 32 -4.47 31.69 6.18
C LEU A 32 -5.60 31.51 5.15
N GLN A 33 -6.84 31.42 5.59
CA GLN A 33 -8.00 31.31 4.71
C GLN A 33 -8.11 32.52 3.79
N GLU A 34 -7.98 33.75 4.33
CA GLU A 34 -7.98 34.97 3.55
C GLU A 34 -6.87 35.00 2.49
N TYR A 35 -5.66 34.61 2.87
CA TYR A 35 -4.54 34.51 1.93
C TYR A 35 -4.83 33.49 0.82
N LEU A 36 -5.27 32.26 1.17
CA LEU A 36 -5.55 31.22 0.18
C LEU A 36 -6.67 31.59 -0.79
N LEU A 37 -7.60 32.43 -0.37
CA LEU A 37 -8.68 32.96 -1.22
C LEU A 37 -8.30 34.24 -2.00
N SER A 38 -7.10 34.78 -1.78
CA SER A 38 -6.61 35.94 -2.52
C SER A 38 -6.31 35.61 -3.99
N ASP A 39 -6.40 36.59 -4.87
CA ASP A 39 -6.08 36.46 -6.29
C ASP A 39 -4.64 35.94 -6.50
N GLU A 40 -3.71 36.38 -5.66
CA GLU A 40 -2.32 35.95 -5.70
C GLU A 40 -2.20 34.43 -5.47
N ALA A 41 -2.76 33.93 -4.37
CA ALA A 41 -2.71 32.50 -4.04
C ALA A 41 -3.49 31.65 -5.06
N GLN A 42 -4.62 32.13 -5.55
CA GLN A 42 -5.42 31.44 -6.57
C GLN A 42 -4.66 31.36 -7.91
N ASN A 43 -3.91 32.37 -8.30
CA ASN A 43 -3.04 32.32 -9.47
C ASN A 43 -1.88 31.35 -9.28
N GLU A 44 -1.24 31.32 -8.11
CA GLU A 44 -0.19 30.33 -7.81
C GLU A 44 -0.72 28.89 -7.86
N ILE A 45 -1.93 28.64 -7.33
CA ILE A 45 -2.59 27.34 -7.44
C ILE A 45 -2.77 26.95 -8.93
N GLN A 46 -3.22 27.86 -9.77
CA GLN A 46 -3.38 27.60 -11.20
C GLN A 46 -2.05 27.30 -11.90
N ARG A 47 -0.95 27.94 -11.51
CA ARG A 47 0.41 27.63 -12.02
C ARG A 47 0.85 26.21 -11.77
N THR A 48 0.32 25.57 -10.74
CA THR A 48 0.58 24.13 -10.47
C THR A 48 -0.21 23.18 -11.36
N GLY A 49 -1.04 23.68 -12.28
CA GLY A 49 -1.92 22.88 -13.13
C GLY A 49 -3.26 22.50 -12.48
N ARG A 50 -3.58 23.08 -11.32
CA ARG A 50 -4.87 22.90 -10.63
C ARG A 50 -5.81 24.06 -10.95
N ARG A 51 -7.09 23.74 -11.16
CA ARG A 51 -8.13 24.79 -11.23
C ARG A 51 -8.42 25.28 -9.83
N SER A 52 -8.62 26.59 -9.69
CA SER A 52 -9.04 27.23 -8.44
C SER A 52 -10.57 27.35 -8.30
N GLY A 53 -11.33 26.74 -9.22
CA GLY A 53 -12.80 26.73 -9.20
C GLY A 53 -13.40 26.00 -10.40
N TYR A 54 -14.73 26.06 -10.51
CA TYR A 54 -15.49 25.42 -11.59
C TYR A 54 -15.50 26.21 -12.90
N THR A 55 -15.12 27.46 -12.86
CA THR A 55 -15.07 28.38 -14.00
C THR A 55 -13.69 28.36 -14.66
N GLY A 56 -13.50 29.22 -15.63
CA GLY A 56 -12.30 29.27 -16.45
C GLY A 56 -10.97 29.51 -15.71
N ILE A 57 -9.91 29.53 -16.45
CA ILE A 57 -8.55 29.78 -16.00
C ILE A 57 -8.18 31.23 -16.26
N SER A 58 -7.38 31.85 -15.38
CA SER A 58 -6.85 33.19 -15.60
C SER A 58 -6.00 33.23 -16.87
N GLU A 59 -6.00 34.39 -17.54
CA GLU A 59 -5.27 34.58 -18.81
C GLU A 59 -3.75 34.33 -18.62
N GLU A 60 -3.23 34.68 -17.45
CA GLU A 60 -1.81 34.53 -17.10
C GLU A 60 -1.34 33.06 -17.01
N ASN A 61 -2.27 32.14 -16.79
CA ASN A 61 -1.97 30.71 -16.58
C ASN A 61 -2.47 29.82 -17.72
N ARG A 62 -2.90 30.37 -18.84
CA ARG A 62 -3.43 29.60 -19.97
C ARG A 62 -2.42 28.67 -20.61
N ASP A 63 -1.16 28.99 -20.57
CA ASP A 63 -0.06 28.18 -21.10
C ASP A 63 0.16 26.87 -20.30
N VAL A 64 -0.19 26.86 -19.00
CA VAL A 64 -0.16 25.69 -18.15
C VAL A 64 -1.25 24.69 -18.56
N PHE A 65 -2.42 25.18 -18.98
CA PHE A 65 -3.58 24.36 -19.35
C PHE A 65 -3.62 24.13 -20.87
N ARG A 66 -2.74 23.32 -21.36
CA ARG A 66 -2.46 23.09 -22.78
C ARG A 66 -3.66 22.48 -23.53
N THR A 67 -4.17 23.21 -24.51
CA THR A 67 -5.30 22.77 -25.35
C THR A 67 -4.94 21.65 -26.31
N ASP A 68 -3.67 21.52 -26.71
CA ASP A 68 -3.15 20.40 -27.50
C ASP A 68 -3.21 19.05 -26.75
N TRP A 69 -3.30 19.05 -25.43
CA TRP A 69 -3.59 17.87 -24.61
C TRP A 69 -5.09 17.58 -24.44
N GLY A 70 -5.93 18.37 -25.13
CA GLY A 70 -7.40 18.27 -25.03
C GLY A 70 -7.97 18.94 -23.77
N LEU A 71 -7.18 19.77 -23.06
CA LEU A 71 -7.69 20.60 -21.99
C LEU A 71 -8.55 21.73 -22.53
N GLN A 72 -9.66 22.03 -21.86
CA GLN A 72 -10.60 23.09 -22.20
C GLN A 72 -10.63 24.15 -21.08
N PRO A 73 -9.74 25.16 -21.10
CA PRO A 73 -9.59 26.14 -20.02
C PRO A 73 -10.88 26.87 -19.70
N ASP A 74 -11.67 27.20 -20.71
CA ASP A 74 -12.92 27.98 -20.56
C ASP A 74 -14.15 27.12 -20.23
N ARG A 75 -13.98 25.79 -20.19
CA ARG A 75 -15.08 24.89 -19.87
C ARG A 75 -15.49 25.01 -18.42
N VAL A 76 -16.77 25.28 -18.17
CA VAL A 76 -17.37 25.15 -16.85
C VAL A 76 -17.45 23.64 -16.52
N LEU A 77 -16.92 23.27 -15.37
CA LEU A 77 -16.94 21.87 -14.92
C LEU A 77 -18.25 21.61 -14.16
N SER A 78 -18.91 20.52 -14.51
CA SER A 78 -20.10 20.05 -13.81
C SER A 78 -19.75 18.81 -13.00
N PRO A 79 -19.91 18.83 -11.68
CA PRO A 79 -19.71 17.64 -10.86
C PRO A 79 -20.83 16.62 -11.11
N ILE A 80 -20.49 15.35 -11.07
CA ILE A 80 -21.50 14.29 -10.97
C ILE A 80 -22.10 14.30 -9.57
N ARG A 81 -23.33 13.78 -9.45
CA ARG A 81 -23.89 13.53 -8.11
C ARG A 81 -23.06 12.47 -7.41
N MET A 82 -22.77 12.72 -6.12
CA MET A 82 -22.19 11.69 -5.27
C MET A 82 -23.11 10.47 -5.24
N PRO A 83 -22.63 9.26 -5.52
CA PRO A 83 -23.41 8.04 -5.35
C PRO A 83 -23.83 7.83 -3.89
N ALA A 84 -24.83 7.00 -3.65
CA ALA A 84 -25.18 6.57 -2.30
C ALA A 84 -24.05 5.71 -1.69
N ALA A 85 -24.00 5.63 -0.37
CA ALA A 85 -22.89 4.97 0.33
C ALA A 85 -22.77 3.48 -0.03
N ASP A 86 -23.89 2.79 -0.22
CA ASP A 86 -23.95 1.38 -0.66
C ASP A 86 -23.37 1.18 -2.07
N VAL A 87 -23.63 2.11 -2.98
CA VAL A 87 -23.06 2.09 -4.34
C VAL A 87 -21.55 2.35 -4.30
N LEU A 88 -21.09 3.27 -3.45
CA LEU A 88 -19.64 3.51 -3.27
C LEU A 88 -18.96 2.26 -2.70
N GLN A 89 -19.57 1.62 -1.70
CA GLN A 89 -19.07 0.38 -1.13
C GLN A 89 -18.96 -0.72 -2.17
N GLU A 90 -19.99 -0.89 -3.00
CA GLU A 90 -19.99 -1.89 -4.08
C GLU A 90 -18.90 -1.59 -5.12
N CYS A 91 -18.74 -0.33 -5.54
CA CYS A 91 -17.68 0.07 -6.46
C CYS A 91 -16.28 -0.20 -5.90
N LEU A 92 -16.07 0.03 -4.60
CA LEU A 92 -14.80 -0.26 -3.93
C LEU A 92 -14.53 -1.77 -3.89
N ASN A 93 -15.55 -2.58 -3.60
CA ASN A 93 -15.43 -4.03 -3.65
C ASN A 93 -15.08 -4.52 -5.05
N MET A 94 -15.82 -4.08 -6.07
CA MET A 94 -15.56 -4.42 -7.48
C MET A 94 -14.15 -4.00 -7.91
N TYR A 95 -13.66 -2.85 -7.45
CA TYR A 95 -12.29 -2.44 -7.76
C TYR A 95 -11.27 -3.46 -7.23
N GLN A 96 -11.45 -3.94 -6.00
CA GLN A 96 -10.52 -4.89 -5.39
C GLN A 96 -10.60 -6.29 -5.99
N THR A 97 -11.78 -6.71 -6.45
CA THR A 97 -12.00 -8.10 -6.90
C THR A 97 -11.95 -8.27 -8.42
N ASP A 98 -12.39 -7.26 -9.19
CA ASP A 98 -12.60 -7.42 -10.63
C ASP A 98 -11.73 -6.50 -11.49
N PHE A 99 -11.42 -5.29 -11.03
CA PHE A 99 -10.71 -4.30 -11.85
C PHE A 99 -9.23 -4.19 -11.52
N LYS A 100 -8.85 -4.44 -10.28
CA LYS A 100 -7.46 -4.44 -9.88
C LYS A 100 -6.78 -5.69 -10.45
N LYS A 101 -5.57 -5.52 -10.98
CA LYS A 101 -4.74 -6.63 -11.38
C LYS A 101 -4.48 -7.52 -10.16
N PRO A 102 -4.64 -8.86 -10.27
CA PRO A 102 -4.48 -9.74 -9.11
C PRO A 102 -3.09 -9.63 -8.51
N SER A 103 -3.02 -9.65 -7.20
CA SER A 103 -1.75 -9.63 -6.47
C SER A 103 -1.11 -11.02 -6.46
N LEU A 104 0.22 -11.04 -6.54
CA LEU A 104 1.04 -12.23 -6.26
C LEU A 104 1.92 -11.88 -5.07
N SER A 105 1.44 -12.18 -3.88
CA SER A 105 2.03 -11.74 -2.63
C SER A 105 2.78 -12.87 -1.94
N VAL A 106 4.07 -12.64 -1.66
CA VAL A 106 4.91 -13.57 -0.90
C VAL A 106 5.16 -12.98 0.49
N TYR A 107 4.63 -13.64 1.51
CA TYR A 107 4.79 -13.25 2.91
C TYR A 107 5.88 -14.09 3.56
N CYS A 108 7.01 -13.49 3.85
CA CYS A 108 8.11 -14.09 4.61
C CYS A 108 7.87 -13.81 6.09
N LEU A 109 7.54 -14.85 6.85
CA LEU A 109 7.09 -14.76 8.24
C LEU A 109 8.19 -15.22 9.18
N ASP A 110 8.67 -14.31 10.02
CA ASP A 110 9.74 -14.58 10.96
C ASP A 110 9.24 -15.33 12.21
N TYR A 111 9.81 -16.49 12.44
CA TYR A 111 9.61 -17.32 13.64
C TYR A 111 10.91 -17.55 14.38
N SER A 112 11.87 -16.62 14.30
CA SER A 112 13.10 -16.67 15.08
C SER A 112 12.85 -16.54 16.59
N GLY A 113 13.86 -16.83 17.39
CA GLY A 113 13.72 -16.83 18.84
C GLY A 113 13.39 -15.46 19.44
N SER A 114 13.74 -14.36 18.78
CA SER A 114 13.40 -12.99 19.19
C SER A 114 11.91 -12.69 19.07
N MET A 115 11.19 -13.36 18.17
CA MET A 115 9.74 -13.25 17.99
C MET A 115 8.94 -13.88 19.13
N GLU A 116 9.55 -14.56 20.12
CA GLU A 116 8.82 -15.20 21.21
C GLU A 116 8.04 -14.17 22.03
N GLY A 117 6.75 -14.41 22.24
CA GLY A 117 5.83 -13.52 22.95
C GLY A 117 5.16 -12.50 22.05
N GLU A 118 5.33 -11.21 22.34
CA GLU A 118 4.58 -10.12 21.69
C GLU A 118 4.78 -10.07 20.18
N GLY A 119 5.98 -10.28 19.68
CA GLY A 119 6.28 -10.27 18.24
C GLY A 119 5.47 -11.33 17.49
N ASN A 120 5.45 -12.56 17.99
CA ASN A 120 4.66 -13.63 17.39
C ASN A 120 3.15 -13.40 17.50
N GLU A 121 2.66 -12.85 18.63
CA GLU A 121 1.26 -12.49 18.77
C GLU A 121 0.85 -11.41 17.76
N GLN A 122 1.69 -10.40 17.55
CA GLN A 122 1.47 -9.34 16.55
C GLN A 122 1.46 -9.92 15.13
N LEU A 123 2.41 -10.81 14.80
CA LEU A 123 2.47 -11.47 13.50
C LEU A 123 1.21 -12.31 13.24
N VAL A 124 0.79 -13.13 14.20
CA VAL A 124 -0.43 -13.95 14.07
C VAL A 124 -1.66 -13.08 13.88
N ASN A 125 -1.81 -12.00 14.67
CA ASN A 125 -2.90 -11.05 14.53
C ASN A 125 -2.89 -10.34 13.17
N ALA A 126 -1.70 -10.02 12.67
CA ALA A 126 -1.50 -9.45 11.35
C ALA A 126 -2.04 -10.36 10.25
N MET A 127 -1.63 -11.60 10.28
CA MET A 127 -2.04 -12.58 9.29
C MET A 127 -3.52 -12.94 9.41
N GLU A 128 -4.12 -12.85 10.60
CA GLU A 128 -5.56 -12.98 10.79
C GLU A 128 -6.35 -11.92 10.03
N GLN A 129 -5.90 -10.66 10.10
CA GLN A 129 -6.56 -9.54 9.39
C GLN A 129 -6.50 -9.70 7.87
N LEU A 130 -5.53 -10.43 7.37
CA LEU A 130 -5.29 -10.61 5.95
C LEU A 130 -5.90 -11.92 5.40
N LEU A 131 -5.72 -13.03 6.11
CA LEU A 131 -6.05 -14.37 5.63
C LEU A 131 -7.49 -14.77 5.93
N ILE A 132 -8.08 -14.26 7.03
CA ILE A 132 -9.50 -14.48 7.33
C ILE A 132 -10.32 -13.47 6.52
N GLN A 133 -11.02 -13.96 5.50
CA GLN A 133 -11.66 -13.11 4.49
C GLN A 133 -12.75 -12.20 5.06
N GLU A 134 -13.42 -12.59 6.13
CA GLU A 134 -14.38 -11.74 6.87
C GLU A 134 -13.67 -10.49 7.43
N ASN A 135 -12.51 -10.65 8.07
CA ASN A 135 -11.71 -9.55 8.61
C ASN A 135 -11.11 -8.70 7.47
N ALA A 136 -10.59 -9.37 6.43
CA ALA A 136 -9.99 -8.72 5.28
C ALA A 136 -10.97 -7.76 4.57
N ARG A 137 -12.24 -8.16 4.39
CA ARG A 137 -13.29 -7.32 3.79
C ARG A 137 -13.56 -6.04 4.56
N GLN A 138 -13.54 -6.08 5.89
CA GLN A 138 -13.74 -4.89 6.71
C GLN A 138 -12.63 -3.85 6.50
N ASN A 139 -11.47 -4.30 6.03
CA ASN A 139 -10.27 -3.49 5.81
C ASN A 139 -9.92 -3.28 4.33
N TYR A 140 -10.75 -3.71 3.39
CA TYR A 140 -10.47 -3.71 1.94
C TYR A 140 -9.17 -4.46 1.58
N LEU A 141 -8.92 -5.55 2.29
CA LEU A 141 -7.78 -6.44 2.12
C LEU A 141 -8.20 -7.84 1.59
N GLN A 142 -9.46 -8.00 1.22
CA GLN A 142 -9.97 -9.28 0.70
C GLN A 142 -9.22 -9.69 -0.58
N ALA A 143 -9.01 -10.99 -0.72
CA ALA A 143 -8.42 -11.56 -1.92
C ALA A 143 -9.44 -11.60 -3.07
N SER A 144 -8.96 -11.49 -4.31
CA SER A 144 -9.71 -11.80 -5.52
C SER A 144 -9.59 -13.29 -5.87
N GLU A 145 -10.39 -13.78 -6.84
CA GLU A 145 -10.37 -15.19 -7.24
C GLU A 145 -9.04 -15.64 -7.88
N ASP A 146 -8.34 -14.71 -8.51
CA ASP A 146 -7.07 -14.97 -9.20
C ASP A 146 -5.83 -14.58 -8.37
N GLU A 147 -6.01 -14.08 -7.15
CA GLU A 147 -4.93 -13.66 -6.28
C GLU A 147 -4.15 -14.85 -5.74
N VAL A 148 -2.82 -14.73 -5.73
CA VAL A 148 -1.93 -15.77 -5.21
C VAL A 148 -1.25 -15.28 -3.93
N ASN A 149 -1.40 -16.05 -2.86
CA ASN A 149 -0.76 -15.80 -1.57
C ASN A 149 0.19 -16.94 -1.23
N ILE A 150 1.46 -16.61 -1.04
CA ILE A 150 2.54 -17.55 -0.71
C ILE A 150 3.04 -17.19 0.68
N LEU A 151 3.06 -18.16 1.60
CA LEU A 151 3.66 -18.01 2.92
C LEU A 151 5.00 -18.74 2.98
N ILE A 152 6.00 -18.07 3.50
CA ILE A 152 7.34 -18.61 3.74
C ILE A 152 7.71 -18.38 5.20
N PRO A 153 7.27 -19.24 6.13
CA PRO A 153 7.78 -19.19 7.49
C PRO A 153 9.28 -19.49 7.50
N PHE A 154 10.02 -18.69 8.24
CA PHE A 154 11.47 -18.81 8.35
C PHE A 154 11.97 -18.52 9.77
N SER A 155 13.19 -18.96 10.04
CA SER A 155 14.03 -18.59 11.17
C SER A 155 15.48 -18.45 10.70
N GLY A 156 16.45 -19.21 11.18
CA GLY A 156 17.82 -19.27 10.59
C GLY A 156 17.86 -19.90 9.18
N SER A 157 16.74 -20.44 8.72
CA SER A 157 16.51 -20.94 7.36
C SER A 157 15.02 -20.95 7.06
N VAL A 158 14.67 -21.12 5.78
CA VAL A 158 13.26 -21.38 5.38
C VAL A 158 12.80 -22.67 6.06
N ILE A 159 11.62 -22.62 6.69
CA ILE A 159 11.02 -23.76 7.39
C ILE A 159 10.18 -24.57 6.40
N ASP A 160 9.29 -23.88 5.67
CA ASP A 160 8.42 -24.50 4.65
C ASP A 160 7.90 -23.41 3.68
N THR A 161 7.10 -23.82 2.69
CA THR A 161 6.40 -22.91 1.76
C THR A 161 4.97 -23.39 1.55
N TYR A 162 4.02 -22.46 1.62
CA TYR A 162 2.59 -22.75 1.43
C TYR A 162 2.01 -21.77 0.42
N THR A 163 1.14 -22.25 -0.46
CA THR A 163 0.50 -21.43 -1.48
C THR A 163 -1.00 -21.64 -1.45
N ALA A 164 -1.74 -20.54 -1.56
CA ALA A 164 -3.17 -20.55 -1.79
C ALA A 164 -3.52 -19.61 -2.94
N VAL A 165 -4.49 -20.00 -3.76
CA VAL A 165 -5.01 -19.23 -4.87
C VAL A 165 -6.48 -18.91 -4.63
N GLY A 166 -6.86 -17.67 -4.89
CA GLY A 166 -8.24 -17.21 -4.76
C GLY A 166 -8.66 -16.81 -3.36
N ALA A 167 -9.93 -16.50 -3.22
CA ALA A 167 -10.57 -15.99 -2.00
C ALA A 167 -11.31 -17.09 -1.19
N GLY A 168 -11.09 -18.35 -1.52
CA GLY A 168 -11.78 -19.48 -0.90
C GLY A 168 -11.16 -19.95 0.41
N SER A 169 -11.59 -21.14 0.86
CA SER A 169 -11.10 -21.74 2.11
C SER A 169 -9.60 -22.04 2.13
N GLU A 170 -8.96 -22.11 0.98
CA GLU A 170 -7.51 -22.36 0.90
C GLU A 170 -6.70 -21.23 1.53
N ILE A 171 -7.09 -19.96 1.28
CA ILE A 171 -6.40 -18.82 1.91
C ILE A 171 -6.62 -18.81 3.44
N GLU A 172 -7.82 -19.19 3.92
CA GLU A 172 -8.09 -19.25 5.36
C GLU A 172 -7.33 -20.41 6.03
N ASN A 173 -7.08 -21.52 5.31
CA ASN A 173 -6.26 -22.62 5.79
C ASN A 173 -4.80 -22.22 6.03
N LEU A 174 -4.29 -21.22 5.29
CA LEU A 174 -2.96 -20.67 5.55
C LEU A 174 -2.86 -20.07 6.95
N TYR A 175 -3.92 -19.47 7.48
CA TYR A 175 -3.93 -18.93 8.83
C TYR A 175 -3.74 -20.02 9.90
N ASP A 176 -4.28 -21.20 9.67
CA ASP A 176 -4.06 -22.34 10.56
C ASP A 176 -2.57 -22.76 10.62
N THR A 177 -1.86 -22.65 9.50
CA THR A 177 -0.42 -22.87 9.44
C THR A 177 0.35 -21.81 10.23
N VAL A 178 -0.01 -20.54 10.07
CA VAL A 178 0.59 -19.41 10.82
C VAL A 178 0.50 -19.64 12.33
N ARG A 179 -0.70 -19.98 12.84
CA ARG A 179 -0.94 -20.17 14.29
C ARG A 179 -0.21 -21.35 14.91
N LYS A 180 0.12 -22.37 14.12
CA LYS A 180 0.72 -23.62 14.61
C LYS A 180 2.24 -23.63 14.54
N GLN A 181 2.83 -22.61 13.91
CA GLN A 181 4.26 -22.54 13.73
C GLN A 181 4.96 -22.27 15.07
N GLU A 182 5.97 -23.05 15.39
CA GLU A 182 6.79 -22.87 16.59
C GLU A 182 7.85 -21.80 16.37
N VAL A 183 8.08 -20.99 17.41
CA VAL A 183 9.08 -19.92 17.43
C VAL A 183 10.39 -20.46 17.96
N GLY A 184 11.53 -20.12 17.32
CA GLY A 184 12.85 -20.49 17.77
C GLY A 184 13.94 -20.40 16.69
N GLY A 185 15.19 -20.49 17.12
CA GLY A 185 16.35 -20.45 16.23
C GLY A 185 16.87 -19.04 15.95
N GLY A 186 17.74 -18.92 14.95
CA GLY A 186 18.29 -17.65 14.47
C GLY A 186 17.39 -16.99 13.43
N THR A 187 17.88 -15.92 12.81
CA THR A 187 17.12 -15.12 11.80
C THR A 187 17.93 -15.01 10.51
N ASP A 188 17.35 -15.41 9.38
CA ASP A 188 17.92 -15.19 8.04
C ASP A 188 16.82 -14.80 7.05
N MET A 189 16.46 -13.52 7.05
CA MET A 189 15.42 -12.95 6.19
C MET A 189 15.82 -12.99 4.71
N TYR A 190 17.13 -12.92 4.40
CA TYR A 190 17.57 -12.93 3.01
C TYR A 190 17.29 -14.29 2.36
N LYS A 191 17.49 -15.40 3.09
CA LYS A 191 17.10 -16.73 2.56
C LYS A 191 15.60 -16.83 2.29
N ALA A 192 14.77 -16.26 3.16
CA ALA A 192 13.34 -16.25 2.94
C ALA A 192 12.96 -15.39 1.71
N ALA A 193 13.55 -14.21 1.56
CA ALA A 193 13.35 -13.35 0.38
C ALA A 193 13.86 -14.04 -0.91
N ILE A 194 15.02 -14.68 -0.91
CA ILE A 194 15.57 -15.45 -2.04
C ILE A 194 14.63 -16.61 -2.41
N GLN A 195 14.09 -17.33 -1.43
CA GLN A 195 13.08 -18.35 -1.68
C GLN A 195 11.83 -17.76 -2.33
N GLY A 196 11.38 -16.59 -1.85
CA GLY A 196 10.27 -15.85 -2.46
C GLY A 196 10.54 -15.51 -3.92
N LEU A 197 11.71 -14.93 -4.23
CA LEU A 197 12.12 -14.67 -5.62
C LEU A 197 12.12 -15.93 -6.48
N SER A 198 12.56 -17.05 -5.92
CA SER A 198 12.56 -18.34 -6.63
C SER A 198 11.15 -18.81 -6.97
N MET A 199 10.20 -18.66 -6.03
CA MET A 199 8.79 -19.03 -6.26
C MET A 199 8.12 -18.13 -7.28
N LEU A 200 8.45 -16.83 -7.30
CA LEU A 200 7.92 -15.88 -8.28
C LEU A 200 8.32 -16.24 -9.73
N LYS A 201 9.44 -16.94 -9.95
CA LYS A 201 9.87 -17.40 -11.28
C LYS A 201 8.89 -18.42 -11.92
N GLU A 202 8.02 -19.04 -11.13
CA GLU A 202 7.03 -20.01 -11.61
C GLU A 202 5.79 -19.32 -12.25
N TYR A 203 5.66 -18.00 -12.11
CA TYR A 203 4.51 -17.22 -12.57
C TYR A 203 4.86 -16.28 -13.72
N ASP A 204 3.90 -16.02 -14.60
CA ASP A 204 3.99 -14.90 -15.54
C ASP A 204 3.71 -13.58 -14.81
N LEU A 205 4.79 -12.93 -14.35
CA LEU A 205 4.71 -11.69 -13.57
C LEU A 205 4.01 -10.55 -14.34
N SER A 206 3.87 -10.66 -15.67
CA SER A 206 3.12 -9.68 -16.45
C SER A 206 1.62 -9.71 -16.16
N GLN A 207 1.09 -10.81 -15.64
CA GLN A 207 -0.32 -10.99 -15.30
C GLN A 207 -0.66 -10.55 -13.86
N TYR A 208 0.33 -10.37 -13.02
CA TYR A 208 0.18 -10.07 -11.59
C TYR A 208 0.81 -8.74 -11.22
N THR A 209 0.48 -8.30 -10.01
CA THR A 209 1.23 -7.28 -9.28
C THR A 209 2.02 -8.00 -8.18
N PRO A 210 3.29 -8.37 -8.45
CA PRO A 210 4.10 -9.14 -7.52
C PRO A 210 4.66 -8.27 -6.40
N ALA A 211 4.73 -8.82 -5.18
CA ALA A 211 5.43 -8.21 -4.05
C ALA A 211 5.94 -9.28 -3.08
N ILE A 212 7.06 -9.00 -2.42
CA ILE A 212 7.53 -9.74 -1.25
C ILE A 212 7.31 -8.86 -0.02
N ILE A 213 6.78 -9.43 1.05
CA ILE A 213 6.50 -8.76 2.31
C ILE A 213 7.22 -9.51 3.43
N LEU A 214 8.22 -8.89 4.01
CA LEU A 214 8.94 -9.39 5.17
C LEU A 214 8.24 -8.94 6.45
N LEU A 215 7.91 -9.87 7.31
CA LEU A 215 7.35 -9.61 8.64
C LEU A 215 8.35 -10.12 9.67
N THR A 216 9.10 -9.22 10.30
CA THR A 216 10.23 -9.56 11.17
C THR A 216 10.42 -8.53 12.28
N ASP A 217 11.03 -8.95 13.39
CA ASP A 217 11.43 -8.06 14.50
C ASP A 217 12.93 -7.74 14.48
N GLY A 218 13.70 -8.22 13.47
CA GLY A 218 15.07 -8.20 13.75
C GLY A 218 16.15 -8.19 12.70
N GLN A 219 17.32 -8.32 13.30
CA GLN A 219 18.58 -8.41 12.60
C GLN A 219 18.73 -9.80 11.95
N SER A 220 19.11 -9.79 10.69
CA SER A 220 19.40 -11.01 9.93
C SER A 220 20.91 -11.31 9.92
N GLY A 221 21.22 -12.57 10.12
CA GLY A 221 22.58 -13.09 9.96
C GLY A 221 22.98 -13.45 8.52
N GLY A 222 22.06 -13.33 7.56
CA GLY A 222 22.28 -13.71 6.16
C GLY A 222 23.05 -12.68 5.33
N SER A 223 23.16 -12.94 4.02
CA SER A 223 23.93 -12.14 3.06
C SER A 223 23.02 -11.31 2.15
N PHE A 224 23.15 -9.98 2.22
CA PHE A 224 22.50 -9.07 1.28
C PHE A 224 23.03 -9.24 -0.16
N GLU A 225 24.31 -9.60 -0.32
CA GLU A 225 24.91 -9.84 -1.64
C GLU A 225 24.28 -11.04 -2.34
N ASP A 226 23.99 -12.13 -1.60
CA ASP A 226 23.30 -13.30 -2.15
C ASP A 226 21.88 -12.95 -2.58
N PHE A 227 21.20 -12.08 -1.81
CA PHE A 227 19.88 -11.58 -2.17
C PHE A 227 19.93 -10.75 -3.45
N THR A 228 20.86 -9.79 -3.56
CA THR A 228 20.96 -8.92 -4.76
C THR A 228 21.26 -9.74 -6.01
N GLN A 229 22.12 -10.75 -5.92
CA GLN A 229 22.36 -11.66 -7.04
C GLN A 229 21.08 -12.40 -7.46
N ALA A 230 20.32 -12.96 -6.51
CA ALA A 230 19.07 -13.66 -6.81
C ALA A 230 17.99 -12.71 -7.39
N TYR A 231 17.97 -11.45 -6.92
CA TYR A 231 17.07 -10.44 -7.42
C TYR A 231 17.38 -10.06 -8.86
N GLU A 232 18.65 -9.86 -9.21
CA GLU A 232 19.09 -9.58 -10.57
C GLU A 232 18.79 -10.77 -11.53
N GLU A 233 18.95 -12.00 -11.04
CA GLU A 233 18.62 -13.22 -11.80
C GLU A 233 17.11 -13.37 -12.10
N LEU A 234 16.22 -12.74 -11.31
CA LEU A 234 14.80 -12.72 -11.59
C LEU A 234 14.49 -11.92 -12.85
N GLY A 235 15.24 -10.84 -13.11
CA GLY A 235 15.10 -9.99 -14.29
C GLY A 235 13.78 -9.19 -14.34
N ALA A 236 13.11 -9.00 -13.20
CA ALA A 236 11.89 -8.24 -13.05
C ALA A 236 11.95 -7.37 -11.79
N GLU A 237 11.30 -6.22 -11.82
CA GLU A 237 11.18 -5.34 -10.66
C GLU A 237 10.09 -5.88 -9.72
N VAL A 238 10.48 -6.32 -8.54
CA VAL A 238 9.59 -6.81 -7.48
C VAL A 238 9.89 -6.07 -6.19
N PRO A 239 8.98 -5.25 -5.66
CA PRO A 239 9.21 -4.56 -4.40
C PRO A 239 9.27 -5.56 -3.23
N VAL A 240 10.24 -5.34 -2.33
CA VAL A 240 10.37 -6.09 -1.07
C VAL A 240 10.07 -5.15 0.08
N PHE A 241 8.82 -5.17 0.51
CA PHE A 241 8.34 -4.40 1.65
C PHE A 241 8.72 -5.09 2.96
N SER A 242 8.90 -4.30 4.01
CA SER A 242 9.12 -4.80 5.35
C SER A 242 8.11 -4.21 6.32
N ILE A 243 7.57 -5.05 7.19
CA ILE A 243 6.72 -4.65 8.32
C ILE A 243 7.47 -5.04 9.59
N MET A 244 7.89 -4.04 10.35
CA MET A 244 8.66 -4.23 11.58
C MET A 244 7.74 -4.50 12.77
N PHE A 245 8.20 -5.40 13.65
CA PHE A 245 7.65 -5.66 14.96
C PHE A 245 8.73 -5.46 16.04
N GLY A 246 8.34 -5.35 17.31
CA GLY A 246 9.28 -5.31 18.41
C GLY A 246 10.37 -4.22 18.29
N ASP A 247 11.59 -4.53 18.73
CA ASP A 247 12.78 -3.65 18.71
C ASP A 247 13.65 -3.92 17.47
N ALA A 248 13.05 -3.88 16.28
CA ALA A 248 13.72 -4.21 15.02
C ALA A 248 14.88 -3.25 14.68
N ASP A 249 15.94 -3.79 14.09
CA ASP A 249 16.97 -2.98 13.43
C ASP A 249 16.51 -2.62 12.01
N GLU A 250 16.09 -1.37 11.83
CA GLU A 250 15.59 -0.84 10.57
C GLU A 250 16.65 -0.82 9.46
N THR A 251 17.94 -0.82 9.80
CA THR A 251 19.04 -0.60 8.85
C THR A 251 19.03 -1.62 7.69
N GLN A 252 18.94 -2.91 8.00
CA GLN A 252 18.93 -3.96 6.98
C GLN A 252 17.62 -3.97 6.17
N LEU A 253 16.50 -3.66 6.82
CA LEU A 253 15.20 -3.59 6.17
C LEU A 253 15.13 -2.40 5.21
N GLN A 254 15.67 -1.26 5.62
CA GLN A 254 15.77 -0.08 4.76
C GLN A 254 16.69 -0.34 3.55
N GLN A 255 17.79 -1.07 3.74
CA GLN A 255 18.68 -1.45 2.64
C GLN A 255 17.97 -2.30 1.59
N LEU A 256 17.13 -3.26 2.01
CA LEU A 256 16.30 -4.06 1.10
C LEU A 256 15.26 -3.20 0.38
N ALA A 257 14.56 -2.36 1.13
CA ALA A 257 13.52 -1.48 0.59
C ALA A 257 14.11 -0.50 -0.44
N ASP A 258 15.24 0.15 -0.14
CA ASP A 258 15.89 1.08 -1.05
C ASP A 258 16.35 0.38 -2.33
N TYR A 259 16.91 -0.84 -2.22
CA TYR A 259 17.38 -1.60 -3.37
C TYR A 259 16.25 -2.04 -4.30
N THR A 260 15.08 -2.33 -3.74
CA THR A 260 13.91 -2.86 -4.48
C THR A 260 12.83 -1.81 -4.74
N ASN A 261 13.13 -0.54 -4.49
CA ASN A 261 12.20 0.59 -4.63
C ASN A 261 10.90 0.40 -3.83
N ALA A 262 11.04 -0.13 -2.62
CA ALA A 262 9.95 -0.41 -1.68
C ALA A 262 10.02 0.49 -0.44
N ARG A 263 9.35 0.10 0.64
CA ARG A 263 9.32 0.83 1.92
C ARG A 263 9.32 -0.10 3.12
N VAL A 264 9.76 0.45 4.24
CA VAL A 264 9.64 -0.15 5.57
C VAL A 264 8.46 0.49 6.29
N PHE A 265 7.64 -0.33 6.94
CA PHE A 265 6.47 0.10 7.71
C PHE A 265 6.63 -0.31 9.17
N ASP A 266 6.17 0.55 10.07
CA ASP A 266 6.10 0.23 11.50
C ASP A 266 4.79 -0.49 11.82
N GLY A 267 4.86 -1.81 12.00
CA GLY A 267 3.71 -2.65 12.33
C GLY A 267 3.21 -2.48 13.77
N ARG A 268 3.98 -1.82 14.64
CA ARG A 268 3.62 -1.58 16.05
C ARG A 268 2.56 -0.50 16.19
N GLU A 269 2.56 0.50 15.31
CA GLU A 269 1.64 1.64 15.39
C GLU A 269 0.29 1.35 14.74
N ASN A 270 0.30 0.85 13.49
CA ASN A 270 -0.93 0.55 12.76
C ASN A 270 -0.71 -0.50 11.67
N LEU A 271 -0.82 -1.75 12.05
CA LEU A 271 -0.61 -2.89 11.18
C LEU A 271 -1.57 -2.93 9.96
N THR A 272 -2.85 -2.59 10.18
CA THR A 272 -3.83 -2.54 9.08
C THR A 272 -3.44 -1.50 8.03
N GLU A 273 -2.92 -0.35 8.45
CA GLU A 273 -2.43 0.69 7.56
C GLU A 273 -1.18 0.24 6.81
N ALA A 274 -0.26 -0.47 7.47
CA ALA A 274 0.91 -1.06 6.83
C ALA A 274 0.48 -2.02 5.71
N PHE A 275 -0.44 -2.95 5.96
CA PHE A 275 -0.95 -3.85 4.93
C PHE A 275 -1.70 -3.14 3.79
N ARG A 276 -2.52 -2.13 4.11
CA ARG A 276 -3.18 -1.32 3.08
C ARG A 276 -2.17 -0.58 2.21
N SER A 277 -1.12 -0.06 2.83
CA SER A 277 -0.06 0.65 2.11
C SER A 277 0.72 -0.29 1.20
N VAL A 278 1.10 -1.46 1.68
CA VAL A 278 1.74 -2.51 0.87
C VAL A 278 0.84 -2.92 -0.30
N ARG A 279 -0.43 -3.20 -0.07
CA ARG A 279 -1.39 -3.55 -1.13
C ARG A 279 -1.76 -2.37 -2.03
N GLY A 280 -1.66 -1.15 -1.56
CA GLY A 280 -1.89 0.08 -2.34
C GLY A 280 -0.75 0.39 -3.32
N TYR A 281 0.43 -0.18 -3.09
CA TYR A 281 1.56 -0.14 -4.04
C TYR A 281 1.46 -1.23 -5.11
N ASN A 282 0.58 -2.18 -4.91
CA ASN A 282 0.34 -3.30 -5.82
C ASN A 282 -0.78 -2.98 -6.81
#